data_55b426dd231619aee33be2d831c2aeeb
#
_entry.id   55b426dd231619aee33be2d831c2aeeb
#
_cell.length_a   1.000
_cell.length_b   1.000
_cell.length_c   1.000
_cell.angle_alpha   90.00
_cell.angle_beta   90.00
_cell.angle_gamma   90.00
#
_symmetry.space_group_name_H-M   'P 1'
#
loop_
_entity.id
_entity.type
_entity.pdbx_description
1 polymer ?
#
loop_
_entity_poly.entity_id
_entity_poly.type
_entity_poly.pdbx_seq_one_letter_code
_entity_poly.pdbx_strand_id
1 'polypeptide(L)'
;MTTKQLETAYRLACERYAEHGVNVEAAVRKLAPVAISIHCWQGDDVRGFENSGTAVGGGLAVTGNHPGRARTPDELRADFEQAAALIPGTHRFNLHASYAETGGRRVDRDALGAEHFKNW
;
A
#
# COMPACT_ATOMS: atom_id res chain seq x y z
N MET A 1 25.08 7.88 -0.19
CA MET A 1 25.56 7.48 -1.53
C MET A 1 25.64 8.71 -2.40
N THR A 2 26.75 8.95 -3.10
CA THR A 2 26.89 10.09 -4.01
C THR A 2 26.21 9.81 -5.34
N THR A 3 25.84 10.86 -6.11
CA THR A 3 25.28 10.72 -7.45
C THR A 3 26.13 9.83 -8.36
N LYS A 4 27.45 10.02 -8.34
CA LYS A 4 28.41 9.20 -9.10
C LYS A 4 28.37 7.71 -8.72
N GLN A 5 28.21 7.41 -7.44
CA GLN A 5 28.07 6.02 -6.97
C GLN A 5 26.74 5.39 -7.45
N LEU A 6 25.65 6.17 -7.43
CA LEU A 6 24.36 5.74 -7.93
C LEU A 6 24.39 5.43 -9.43
N GLU A 7 24.96 6.34 -10.24
CA GLU A 7 25.11 6.15 -11.68
C GLU A 7 25.95 4.91 -12.01
N THR A 8 27.03 4.69 -11.26
CA THR A 8 27.89 3.51 -11.45
C THR A 8 27.13 2.22 -11.12
N ALA A 9 26.37 2.21 -10.02
CA ALA A 9 25.57 1.05 -9.62
C ALA A 9 24.49 0.74 -10.66
N TYR A 10 23.80 1.77 -11.17
CA TYR A 10 22.79 1.63 -12.21
C TYR A 10 23.38 1.05 -13.51
N ARG A 11 24.53 1.56 -13.97
CA ARG A 11 25.20 1.05 -15.16
C ARG A 11 25.58 -0.43 -15.01
N LEU A 12 26.16 -0.80 -13.86
CA LEU A 12 26.50 -2.21 -13.58
C LEU A 12 25.26 -3.10 -13.56
N ALA A 13 24.16 -2.64 -13.00
CA ALA A 13 22.88 -3.36 -13.03
C ALA A 13 22.38 -3.55 -14.47
N CYS A 14 22.44 -2.51 -15.31
CA CYS A 14 22.06 -2.62 -16.72
C CYS A 14 22.91 -3.64 -17.49
N GLU A 15 24.22 -3.65 -17.25
CA GLU A 15 25.14 -4.63 -17.85
C GLU A 15 24.76 -6.07 -17.46
N ARG A 16 24.48 -6.31 -16.16
CA ARG A 16 24.05 -7.61 -15.66
C ARG A 16 22.73 -8.08 -16.24
N TYR A 17 21.75 -7.21 -16.33
CA TYR A 17 20.47 -7.55 -16.96
C TYR A 17 20.61 -7.81 -18.47
N ALA A 18 21.52 -7.11 -19.16
CA ALA A 18 21.79 -7.33 -20.56
C ALA A 18 22.38 -8.73 -20.84
N GLU A 19 23.19 -9.30 -19.93
CA GLU A 19 23.66 -10.68 -20.03
C GLU A 19 22.51 -11.71 -20.13
N HIS A 20 21.33 -11.35 -19.57
CA HIS A 20 20.12 -12.15 -19.63
C HIS A 20 19.13 -11.70 -20.74
N GLY A 21 19.59 -10.87 -21.68
CA GLY A 21 18.75 -10.38 -22.79
C GLY A 21 17.75 -9.31 -22.39
N VAL A 22 17.87 -8.70 -21.21
CA VAL A 22 16.93 -7.67 -20.73
C VAL A 22 17.49 -6.28 -21.01
N ASN A 23 16.74 -5.49 -21.76
CA ASN A 23 16.98 -4.06 -21.89
C ASN A 23 16.27 -3.31 -20.74
N VAL A 24 17.03 -2.85 -19.75
CA VAL A 24 16.52 -2.21 -18.55
C VAL A 24 15.73 -0.95 -18.87
N GLU A 25 16.21 -0.10 -19.78
CA GLU A 25 15.53 1.12 -20.19
C GLU A 25 14.14 0.85 -20.78
N ALA A 26 14.07 -0.18 -21.66
CA ALA A 26 12.80 -0.59 -22.26
C ALA A 26 11.86 -1.21 -21.22
N ALA A 27 12.37 -1.97 -20.27
CA ALA A 27 11.59 -2.57 -19.20
C ALA A 27 11.00 -1.49 -18.28
N VAL A 28 11.80 -0.50 -17.85
CA VAL A 28 11.35 0.63 -17.04
C VAL A 28 10.26 1.42 -17.76
N ARG A 29 10.44 1.74 -19.05
CA ARG A 29 9.41 2.43 -19.84
C ARG A 29 8.11 1.64 -19.95
N LYS A 30 8.17 0.30 -20.05
CA LYS A 30 6.98 -0.56 -20.06
C LYS A 30 6.28 -0.63 -18.72
N LEU A 31 7.04 -0.56 -17.62
CA LEU A 31 6.50 -0.58 -16.25
C LEU A 31 5.92 0.75 -15.82
N ALA A 32 6.43 1.86 -16.31
CA ALA A 32 6.02 3.20 -15.88
C ALA A 32 4.49 3.44 -15.93
N PRO A 33 3.73 2.97 -16.93
CA PRO A 33 2.28 3.13 -16.95
C PRO A 33 1.52 2.09 -16.13
N VAL A 34 2.22 1.09 -15.56
CA VAL A 34 1.58 0.03 -14.78
C VAL A 34 1.35 0.52 -13.35
N ALA A 35 0.09 0.66 -12.98
CA ALA A 35 -0.27 1.05 -11.63
C ALA A 35 -0.01 -0.09 -10.63
N ILE A 36 0.73 0.21 -9.56
CA ILE A 36 1.01 -0.73 -8.48
C ILE A 36 -0.07 -0.57 -7.40
N SER A 37 -0.74 -1.66 -7.06
CA SER A 37 -1.75 -1.68 -6.01
C SER A 37 -1.11 -2.06 -4.68
N ILE A 38 -1.23 -1.17 -3.69
CA ILE A 38 -0.73 -1.36 -2.34
C ILE A 38 -1.90 -1.73 -1.44
N HIS A 39 -1.74 -2.78 -0.62
CA HIS A 39 -2.78 -3.22 0.30
C HIS A 39 -2.89 -2.31 1.53
N CYS A 40 -4.12 -2.01 1.93
CA CYS A 40 -4.45 -1.15 3.07
C CYS A 40 -3.87 -1.64 4.41
N TRP A 41 -3.79 -2.93 4.61
CA TRP A 41 -3.29 -3.53 5.86
C TRP A 41 -1.83 -3.24 6.20
N GLN A 42 -1.07 -2.67 5.29
CA GLN A 42 0.32 -2.30 5.56
C GLN A 42 0.43 -1.11 6.54
N GLY A 43 -0.57 -0.24 6.58
CA GLY A 43 -0.53 0.96 7.41
C GLY A 43 -1.14 0.78 8.81
N ASP A 44 -2.09 -0.14 8.99
CA ASP A 44 -2.81 -0.35 10.25
C ASP A 44 -2.56 -1.71 10.92
N ASP A 45 -1.63 -2.49 10.36
CA ASP A 45 -1.27 -3.80 10.85
C ASP A 45 -2.46 -4.81 10.81
N VAL A 46 -3.16 -4.81 9.67
CA VAL A 46 -4.25 -5.76 9.32
C VAL A 46 -5.56 -5.58 10.09
N ARG A 47 -5.70 -4.55 10.89
CA ARG A 47 -6.82 -4.45 11.82
C ARG A 47 -8.14 -4.00 11.16
N GLY A 48 -8.07 -3.03 10.26
CA GLY A 48 -9.27 -2.34 9.76
C GLY A 48 -9.95 -1.47 10.83
N PHE A 49 -11.05 -0.85 10.46
CA PHE A 49 -11.78 0.11 11.30
C PHE A 49 -13.20 -0.33 11.67
N GLU A 50 -13.61 -1.53 11.22
CA GLU A 50 -14.96 -2.08 11.45
C GLU A 50 -15.27 -2.29 12.94
N ASN A 51 -14.25 -2.72 13.70
CA ASN A 51 -14.37 -3.05 15.11
C ASN A 51 -13.24 -2.39 15.93
N SER A 52 -13.18 -1.08 15.93
CA SER A 52 -12.19 -0.34 16.70
C SER A 52 -12.40 -0.59 18.20
N GLY A 53 -11.60 -1.46 18.78
CA GLY A 53 -11.63 -1.79 20.22
C GLY A 53 -11.68 -3.27 20.57
N THR A 54 -12.06 -4.14 19.65
CA THR A 54 -12.03 -5.60 19.88
C THR A 54 -10.66 -6.21 19.55
N ALA A 55 -10.28 -7.25 20.29
CA ALA A 55 -9.10 -8.03 19.95
C ALA A 55 -9.32 -8.73 18.60
N VAL A 56 -8.30 -8.76 17.75
CA VAL A 56 -8.34 -9.53 16.51
C VAL A 56 -8.36 -11.01 16.87
N GLY A 57 -9.49 -11.66 16.61
CA GLY A 57 -9.68 -13.10 16.84
C GLY A 57 -9.58 -13.90 15.55
N GLY A 58 -9.51 -15.22 15.65
CA GLY A 58 -9.70 -16.10 14.51
C GLY A 58 -8.46 -16.48 13.69
N GLY A 59 -7.32 -16.69 14.33
CA GLY A 59 -6.12 -17.26 13.69
C GLY A 59 -5.23 -16.32 12.89
N LEU A 60 -5.69 -15.11 12.66
CA LEU A 60 -4.87 -13.99 12.24
C LEU A 60 -4.42 -13.22 13.48
N ALA A 61 -3.92 -13.95 14.46
CA ALA A 61 -3.35 -13.37 15.65
C ALA A 61 -2.06 -12.67 15.31
N VAL A 62 -2.20 -11.59 14.61
CA VAL A 62 -1.08 -10.94 14.24
C VAL A 62 -0.87 -9.76 15.05
N THR A 63 0.04 -9.39 15.17
CA THR A 63 0.74 -8.25 15.46
C THR A 63 -0.18 -7.15 15.94
N GLY A 64 -0.82 -6.38 15.22
CA GLY A 64 -1.80 -5.35 15.61
C GLY A 64 -1.35 -4.38 16.70
N ASN A 65 -0.09 -4.43 17.11
CA ASN A 65 0.44 -3.66 18.24
C ASN A 65 1.56 -2.70 17.85
N HIS A 66 1.84 -2.56 16.57
CA HIS A 66 2.86 -1.61 16.13
C HIS A 66 2.50 -0.18 16.57
N PRO A 67 3.36 0.52 17.31
CA PRO A 67 3.04 1.85 17.87
C PRO A 67 2.69 2.90 16.82
N GLY A 68 3.29 2.80 15.63
CA GLY A 68 3.08 3.72 14.52
C GLY A 68 1.94 3.36 13.57
N ARG A 69 1.16 2.30 13.85
CA ARG A 69 0.05 1.93 12.96
C ARG A 69 -1.03 3.00 12.92
N ALA A 70 -1.66 3.16 11.79
CA ALA A 70 -2.85 3.99 11.64
C ALA A 70 -4.02 3.47 12.49
N ARG A 71 -4.74 4.35 13.14
CA ARG A 71 -5.89 4.05 14.02
C ARG A 71 -7.20 4.54 13.47
N THR A 72 -7.13 5.42 12.48
CA THR A 72 -8.28 6.01 11.79
C THR A 72 -8.10 5.94 10.29
N PRO A 73 -9.19 6.00 9.49
CA PRO A 73 -9.10 6.11 8.04
C PRO A 73 -8.24 7.29 7.57
N ASP A 74 -8.34 8.43 8.25
CA ASP A 74 -7.56 9.63 7.90
C ASP A 74 -6.06 9.44 8.11
N GLU A 75 -5.66 8.82 9.22
CA GLU A 75 -4.25 8.48 9.46
C GLU A 75 -3.74 7.53 8.39
N LEU A 76 -4.51 6.50 8.02
CA LEU A 76 -4.10 5.54 7.00
C LEU A 76 -3.97 6.19 5.61
N ARG A 77 -4.86 7.10 5.25
CA ARG A 77 -4.76 7.88 4.01
C ARG A 77 -3.49 8.73 4.00
N ALA A 78 -3.23 9.45 5.09
CA ALA A 78 -2.04 10.29 5.21
C ALA A 78 -0.73 9.48 5.12
N ASP A 79 -0.67 8.33 5.77
CA ASP A 79 0.47 7.41 5.70
C ASP A 79 0.67 6.86 4.29
N PHE A 80 -0.42 6.47 3.62
CA PHE A 80 -0.37 6.01 2.24
C PHE A 80 0.10 7.10 1.28
N GLU A 81 -0.43 8.31 1.38
CA GLU A 81 -0.03 9.44 0.55
C GLU A 81 1.46 9.77 0.71
N GLN A 82 1.94 9.75 1.95
CA GLN A 82 3.36 9.97 2.23
C GLN A 82 4.24 8.86 1.65
N ALA A 83 3.85 7.61 1.80
CA ALA A 83 4.58 6.47 1.23
C ALA A 83 4.57 6.52 -0.31
N ALA A 84 3.41 6.77 -0.92
CA ALA A 84 3.26 6.87 -2.37
C ALA A 84 4.11 8.01 -2.96
N ALA A 85 4.23 9.13 -2.26
CA ALA A 85 5.07 10.25 -2.70
C ALA A 85 6.58 9.89 -2.76
N LEU A 86 7.01 8.87 -2.03
CA LEU A 86 8.41 8.40 -2.02
C LEU A 86 8.67 7.29 -3.05
N ILE A 87 7.64 6.70 -3.62
CA ILE A 87 7.76 5.57 -4.55
C ILE A 87 7.44 6.07 -5.97
N PRO A 88 8.37 5.94 -6.93
CA PRO A 88 8.10 6.33 -8.32
C PRO A 88 6.97 5.50 -8.96
N GLY A 89 6.17 6.13 -9.81
CA GLY A 89 5.15 5.46 -10.60
C GLY A 89 3.71 5.83 -10.22
N THR A 90 2.77 5.07 -10.74
CA THR A 90 1.35 5.24 -10.45
C THR A 90 0.91 4.22 -9.40
N HIS A 91 0.22 4.68 -8.38
CA HIS A 91 -0.21 3.85 -7.26
C HIS A 91 -1.73 3.74 -7.20
N ARG A 92 -2.19 2.63 -6.67
CA ARG A 92 -3.57 2.37 -6.27
C ARG A 92 -3.58 1.86 -4.85
N PHE A 93 -4.67 2.07 -4.15
CA PHE A 93 -4.85 1.55 -2.81
C PHE A 93 -5.92 0.47 -2.84
N ASN A 94 -5.60 -0.72 -2.33
CA ASN A 94 -6.52 -1.85 -2.30
C ASN A 94 -7.11 -1.99 -0.91
N LEU A 95 -8.43 -1.83 -0.82
CA LEU A 95 -9.18 -1.86 0.43
C LEU A 95 -9.91 -3.19 0.62
N HIS A 96 -10.12 -3.55 1.88
CA HIS A 96 -11.01 -4.63 2.31
C HIS A 96 -12.29 -4.06 2.95
N ALA A 97 -13.31 -4.88 3.09
CA ALA A 97 -14.58 -4.50 3.71
C ALA A 97 -14.42 -3.87 5.10
N SER A 98 -13.45 -4.34 5.88
CA SER A 98 -13.15 -3.83 7.23
C SER A 98 -12.62 -2.39 7.28
N TYR A 99 -12.36 -1.79 6.12
CA TYR A 99 -11.95 -0.37 5.99
C TYR A 99 -13.08 0.54 5.56
N ALA A 100 -14.31 0.04 5.49
CA ALA A 100 -15.50 0.84 5.20
C ALA A 100 -15.74 1.91 6.25
N GLU A 101 -16.06 3.10 5.81
CA GLU A 101 -16.45 4.24 6.66
C GLU A 101 -17.96 4.26 6.84
N THR A 102 -18.46 3.62 7.89
CA THR A 102 -19.90 3.45 8.16
C THR A 102 -20.47 4.51 9.11
N GLY A 103 -19.63 5.46 9.53
CA GLY A 103 -20.04 6.49 10.51
C GLY A 103 -20.37 5.91 11.88
N GLY A 104 -19.70 4.83 12.28
CA GLY A 104 -19.90 4.15 13.57
C GLY A 104 -21.15 3.25 13.61
N ARG A 105 -21.88 3.10 12.52
CA ARG A 105 -23.01 2.19 12.41
C ARG A 105 -22.56 0.81 11.97
N ARG A 106 -23.19 -0.23 12.52
CA ARG A 106 -22.99 -1.58 12.02
C ARG A 106 -23.68 -1.71 10.65
N VAL A 107 -22.92 -2.10 9.65
CA VAL A 107 -23.39 -2.42 8.31
C VAL A 107 -22.92 -3.82 7.98
N ASP A 108 -23.82 -4.70 7.56
CA ASP A 108 -23.44 -6.04 7.15
C ASP A 108 -22.63 -5.99 5.83
N ARG A 109 -21.72 -6.91 5.63
CA ARG A 109 -20.75 -6.86 4.51
C ARG A 109 -21.40 -6.93 3.13
N ASP A 110 -22.52 -7.59 3.02
CA ASP A 110 -23.35 -7.68 1.81
C ASP A 110 -24.14 -6.39 1.51
N ALA A 111 -24.26 -5.51 2.51
CA ALA A 111 -24.89 -4.20 2.39
C ALA A 111 -23.88 -3.06 2.17
N LEU A 112 -22.58 -3.37 2.09
CA LEU A 112 -21.56 -2.37 1.80
C LEU A 112 -21.60 -1.96 0.33
N GLY A 113 -21.71 -0.65 0.06
CA GLY A 113 -21.66 -0.06 -1.25
C GLY A 113 -20.49 0.92 -1.41
N ALA A 114 -20.32 1.46 -2.59
CA ALA A 114 -19.26 2.41 -2.93
C ALA A 114 -19.25 3.66 -2.03
N GLU A 115 -20.42 4.04 -1.52
CA GLU A 115 -20.60 5.18 -0.61
C GLU A 115 -19.81 5.05 0.69
N HIS A 116 -19.52 3.82 1.13
CA HIS A 116 -18.73 3.54 2.33
C HIS A 116 -17.22 3.68 2.09
N PHE A 117 -16.80 3.89 0.85
CA PHE A 117 -15.41 4.01 0.45
C PHE A 117 -15.11 5.30 -0.33
N LYS A 118 -16.05 6.22 -0.40
CA LYS A 118 -15.96 7.42 -1.25
C LYS A 118 -14.84 8.39 -0.87
N ASN A 119 -14.31 8.29 0.34
CA ASN A 119 -13.22 9.16 0.82
C ASN A 119 -11.82 8.58 0.54
N TRP A 120 -11.79 7.37 -0.05
CA TRP A 120 -10.54 6.67 -0.39
C TRP A 120 -10.04 6.93 -1.84
#